data_db961dbc41f287efe4c38a8ef3c57cce
#
_entry.id   db961dbc41f287efe4c38a8ef3c57cce
#
_cell.length_a   1.000
_cell.length_b   1.000
_cell.length_c   1.000
_cell.angle_alpha   90.00
_cell.angle_beta   90.00
_cell.angle_gamma   90.00
#
_symmetry.space_group_name_H-M   'P 1'
#
loop_
_entity.id
_entity.type
_entity.pdbx_description
1 polymer ?
#
loop_
_entity_poly.entity_id
_entity_poly.type
_entity_poly.pdbx_seq_one_letter_code
_entity_poly.pdbx_strand_id
1 'polypeptide(L)'
;MNPKQRIGYGLGALAVIVVVGTIGFIVLEGAPVFDALYMVVITVTTVGFDEVFELSAGGQLWTMFILISGFGIAIYTAIASIEYLVDLGDHRRRRRMQSQAARLTNHIIVCGFGRVGQRTWSEIRNRDVDVVVIEVSADRVQAARAADAVVITGDATHNDVLELAGIEHAQAVIACVADDSDNLVIALSVKALRPDVRVVCRATELESRAKTVSRRR
;
A
#
# COMPACT_ATOMS: atom_id res chain seq x y z
N MET A 1 12.01 -8.25 -4.35
CA MET A 1 12.59 -8.69 -3.06
C MET A 1 11.65 -8.28 -1.95
N ASN A 2 11.30 -9.20 -1.06
CA ASN A 2 10.32 -8.94 0.01
C ASN A 2 10.89 -7.88 1.00
N PRO A 3 10.11 -6.87 1.47
CA PRO A 3 10.59 -5.83 2.39
C PRO A 3 11.28 -6.40 3.64
N LYS A 4 10.77 -7.49 4.19
CA LYS A 4 11.41 -8.20 5.33
C LYS A 4 12.82 -8.68 5.02
N GLN A 5 13.06 -9.17 3.82
CA GLN A 5 14.39 -9.63 3.40
C GLN A 5 15.36 -8.46 3.25
N ARG A 6 14.88 -7.30 2.72
CA ARG A 6 15.69 -6.09 2.59
C ARG A 6 16.16 -5.57 3.95
N ILE A 7 15.27 -5.56 4.95
CA ILE A 7 15.63 -5.20 6.34
C ILE A 7 16.63 -6.20 6.92
N GLY A 8 16.40 -7.50 6.73
CA GLY A 8 17.31 -8.53 7.21
C GLY A 8 18.73 -8.41 6.62
N TYR A 9 18.84 -8.15 5.31
CA TYR A 9 20.13 -7.90 4.66
C TYR A 9 20.79 -6.61 5.16
N GLY A 10 20.03 -5.54 5.36
CA GLY A 10 20.54 -4.29 5.90
C GLY A 10 21.12 -4.44 7.32
N LEU A 11 20.38 -5.11 8.20
CA LEU A 11 20.85 -5.39 9.56
C LEU A 11 22.07 -6.34 9.58
N GLY A 12 22.09 -7.35 8.70
CA GLY A 12 23.25 -8.23 8.54
C GLY A 12 24.49 -7.48 8.05
N ALA A 13 24.32 -6.58 7.06
CA ALA A 13 25.41 -5.75 6.56
C ALA A 13 25.93 -4.77 7.61
N LEU A 14 25.05 -4.16 8.45
CA LEU A 14 25.48 -3.33 9.59
C LEU A 14 26.28 -4.14 10.59
N ALA A 15 25.86 -5.34 10.93
CA ALA A 15 26.60 -6.23 11.83
C ALA A 15 28.01 -6.56 11.26
N VAL A 16 28.09 -6.82 9.96
CA VAL A 16 29.38 -7.06 9.29
C VAL A 16 30.27 -5.83 9.36
N ILE A 17 29.74 -4.63 9.12
CA ILE A 17 30.54 -3.38 9.23
C ILE A 17 31.03 -3.18 10.66
N VAL A 18 30.21 -3.44 11.68
CA VAL A 18 30.64 -3.34 13.09
C VAL A 18 31.79 -4.29 13.36
N VAL A 19 31.69 -5.55 12.94
CA VAL A 19 32.74 -6.56 13.17
C VAL A 19 34.01 -6.19 12.39
N VAL A 20 33.90 -5.90 11.09
CA VAL A 20 35.04 -5.57 10.22
C VAL A 20 35.68 -4.26 10.65
N GLY A 21 34.87 -3.26 11.01
CA GLY A 21 35.35 -1.97 11.51
C GLY A 21 36.16 -2.11 12.80
N THR A 22 35.64 -2.89 13.76
CA THR A 22 36.33 -3.18 15.03
C THR A 22 37.67 -3.88 14.79
N ILE A 23 37.68 -4.91 13.95
CA ILE A 23 38.93 -5.62 13.61
C ILE A 23 39.93 -4.69 12.95
N GLY A 24 39.45 -3.82 12.05
CA GLY A 24 40.34 -2.85 11.37
C GLY A 24 41.04 -1.89 12.36
N PHE A 25 40.32 -1.34 13.34
CA PHE A 25 40.95 -0.47 14.36
C PHE A 25 41.93 -1.22 15.26
N ILE A 26 41.63 -2.47 15.61
CA ILE A 26 42.57 -3.30 16.38
C ILE A 26 43.85 -3.54 15.58
N VAL A 27 43.76 -3.82 14.29
CA VAL A 27 44.92 -4.13 13.43
C VAL A 27 45.69 -2.90 13.06
N LEU A 28 45.05 -1.78 12.75
CA LEU A 28 45.67 -0.55 12.27
C LEU A 28 46.25 0.32 13.40
N GLU A 29 45.51 0.40 14.52
CA GLU A 29 45.80 1.31 15.62
C GLU A 29 46.29 0.58 16.90
N GLY A 30 46.18 -0.76 16.93
CA GLY A 30 46.47 -1.52 18.17
C GLY A 30 45.49 -1.23 19.28
N ALA A 31 44.30 -0.71 18.97
CA ALA A 31 43.33 -0.28 19.96
C ALA A 31 42.76 -1.47 20.76
N PRO A 32 42.46 -1.29 22.07
CA PRO A 32 41.73 -2.30 22.86
C PRO A 32 40.41 -2.63 22.19
N VAL A 33 39.99 -3.91 22.29
CA VAL A 33 38.76 -4.39 21.60
C VAL A 33 37.52 -3.57 21.95
N PHE A 34 37.41 -3.17 23.23
CA PHE A 34 36.25 -2.40 23.68
C PHE A 34 36.23 -0.98 23.11
N ASP A 35 37.38 -0.31 23.08
CA ASP A 35 37.53 1.04 22.54
C ASP A 35 37.32 1.05 21.02
N ALA A 36 37.86 0.06 20.31
CA ALA A 36 37.64 -0.13 18.89
C ALA A 36 36.16 -0.36 18.56
N LEU A 37 35.48 -1.22 19.32
CA LEU A 37 34.04 -1.46 19.16
C LEU A 37 33.22 -0.20 19.44
N TYR A 38 33.54 0.50 20.53
CA TYR A 38 32.86 1.75 20.89
C TYR A 38 33.02 2.81 19.81
N MET A 39 34.23 2.98 19.28
CA MET A 39 34.51 3.91 18.18
C MET A 39 33.68 3.60 16.93
N VAL A 40 33.59 2.32 16.53
CA VAL A 40 32.76 1.90 15.39
C VAL A 40 31.28 2.19 15.63
N VAL A 41 30.77 1.86 16.82
CA VAL A 41 29.35 2.08 17.16
C VAL A 41 29.00 3.55 17.11
N ILE A 42 29.79 4.45 17.72
CA ILE A 42 29.50 5.89 17.70
C ILE A 42 29.63 6.49 16.28
N THR A 43 30.50 5.91 15.45
CA THR A 43 30.66 6.32 14.03
C THR A 43 29.46 5.88 13.20
N VAL A 44 29.07 4.60 13.25
CA VAL A 44 27.96 4.04 12.46
C VAL A 44 26.60 4.60 12.90
N THR A 45 26.42 4.87 14.19
CA THR A 45 25.20 5.49 14.71
C THR A 45 25.15 7.00 14.51
N THR A 46 26.18 7.59 13.89
CA THR A 46 26.28 9.04 13.61
C THR A 46 26.26 9.93 14.86
N VAL A 47 26.57 9.39 16.03
CA VAL A 47 26.67 10.16 17.27
C VAL A 47 27.92 11.00 17.28
N GLY A 48 29.07 10.45 16.86
CA GLY A 48 30.31 11.20 16.60
C GLY A 48 30.77 12.03 17.80
N PHE A 49 30.83 11.42 19.00
CA PHE A 49 31.03 12.17 20.24
C PHE A 49 32.46 12.74 20.34
N ASP A 50 33.49 11.89 20.15
CA ASP A 50 34.92 12.26 20.12
C ASP A 50 35.74 11.05 19.65
N GLU A 51 37.04 11.28 19.30
CA GLU A 51 37.95 10.20 19.01
C GLU A 51 38.33 9.48 20.32
N VAL A 52 38.08 8.19 20.39
CA VAL A 52 38.31 7.37 21.61
C VAL A 52 39.80 7.12 21.83
N PHE A 53 40.58 7.18 20.76
CA PHE A 53 42.04 7.03 20.71
C PHE A 53 42.62 7.84 19.54
N GLU A 54 43.89 8.21 19.63
CA GLU A 54 44.59 8.94 18.55
C GLU A 54 44.63 8.10 17.28
N LEU A 55 44.17 8.68 16.16
CA LEU A 55 44.12 8.02 14.87
C LEU A 55 45.34 8.37 14.01
N SER A 56 45.99 7.36 13.50
CA SER A 56 46.95 7.51 12.41
C SER A 56 46.26 7.94 11.11
N ALA A 57 47.00 8.35 10.09
CA ALA A 57 46.46 8.61 8.76
C ALA A 57 45.70 7.39 8.18
N GLY A 58 46.15 6.17 8.50
CA GLY A 58 45.46 4.93 8.14
C GLY A 58 44.13 4.75 8.87
N GLY A 59 44.09 5.03 10.17
CA GLY A 59 42.87 4.98 11.00
C GLY A 59 41.86 6.02 10.56
N GLN A 60 42.28 7.23 10.19
CA GLN A 60 41.38 8.25 9.65
C GLN A 60 40.76 7.82 8.33
N LEU A 61 41.49 7.24 7.40
CA LEU A 61 40.94 6.69 6.14
C LEU A 61 39.97 5.53 6.43
N TRP A 62 40.33 4.69 7.39
CA TRP A 62 39.43 3.57 7.82
C TRP A 62 38.12 4.08 8.42
N THR A 63 38.19 5.12 9.26
CA THR A 63 37.02 5.80 9.82
C THR A 63 36.12 6.37 8.72
N MET A 64 36.71 7.05 7.71
CA MET A 64 35.95 7.55 6.55
C MET A 64 35.23 6.43 5.80
N PHE A 65 35.91 5.30 5.59
CA PHE A 65 35.31 4.14 4.94
C PHE A 65 34.12 3.59 5.75
N ILE A 66 34.27 3.41 7.07
CA ILE A 66 33.20 2.94 7.95
C ILE A 66 32.03 3.92 7.95
N LEU A 67 32.32 5.25 8.00
CA LEU A 67 31.31 6.29 8.04
C LEU A 67 30.47 6.29 6.77
N ILE A 68 31.09 6.29 5.59
CA ILE A 68 30.36 6.30 4.32
C ILE A 68 29.56 5.03 4.11
N SER A 69 30.18 3.86 4.36
CA SER A 69 29.52 2.57 4.15
C SER A 69 28.45 2.30 5.21
N GLY A 70 28.73 2.57 6.48
CA GLY A 70 27.80 2.37 7.60
C GLY A 70 26.57 3.28 7.49
N PHE A 71 26.78 4.57 7.21
CA PHE A 71 25.69 5.53 7.03
C PHE A 71 24.80 5.17 5.83
N GLY A 72 25.42 4.80 4.68
CA GLY A 72 24.66 4.39 3.50
C GLY A 72 23.76 3.18 3.78
N ILE A 73 24.27 2.15 4.48
CA ILE A 73 23.50 0.96 4.84
C ILE A 73 22.43 1.29 5.89
N ALA A 74 22.74 2.16 6.86
CA ALA A 74 21.78 2.60 7.88
C ALA A 74 20.58 3.31 7.24
N ILE A 75 20.80 4.26 6.34
CA ILE A 75 19.74 4.96 5.60
C ILE A 75 18.94 3.98 4.76
N TYR A 76 19.58 3.09 4.00
CA TYR A 76 18.88 2.08 3.20
C TYR A 76 17.95 1.21 4.07
N THR A 77 18.44 0.78 5.22
CA THR A 77 17.67 -0.04 6.16
C THR A 77 16.52 0.72 6.77
N ALA A 78 16.71 2.00 7.11
CA ALA A 78 15.67 2.87 7.63
C ALA A 78 14.53 3.07 6.61
N ILE A 79 14.87 3.37 5.34
CA ILE A 79 13.88 3.52 4.26
C ILE A 79 13.10 2.21 4.06
N ALA A 80 13.78 1.06 3.99
CA ALA A 80 13.12 -0.24 3.86
C ALA A 80 12.19 -0.56 5.04
N SER A 81 12.53 -0.09 6.24
CA SER A 81 11.70 -0.26 7.44
C SER A 81 10.43 0.59 7.38
N ILE A 82 10.54 1.83 6.90
CA ILE A 82 9.39 2.73 6.72
C ILE A 82 8.43 2.16 5.66
N GLU A 83 8.95 1.72 4.50
CA GLU A 83 8.15 1.07 3.45
C GLU A 83 7.38 -0.13 4.02
N TYR A 84 8.04 -0.96 4.82
CA TYR A 84 7.42 -2.12 5.44
C TYR A 84 6.30 -1.77 6.42
N LEU A 85 6.47 -0.72 7.23
CA LEU A 85 5.44 -0.26 8.18
C LEU A 85 4.21 0.30 7.46
N VAL A 86 4.41 1.02 6.37
CA VAL A 86 3.32 1.54 5.53
C VAL A 86 2.53 0.39 4.90
N ASP A 87 3.22 -0.60 4.31
CA ASP A 87 2.58 -1.79 3.72
C ASP A 87 1.77 -2.59 4.74
N LEU A 88 2.28 -2.75 5.96
CA LEU A 88 1.55 -3.44 7.04
C LEU A 88 0.23 -2.74 7.42
N GLY A 89 0.24 -1.40 7.43
CA GLY A 89 -0.95 -0.59 7.69
C GLY A 89 -2.03 -0.83 6.62
N ASP A 90 -1.63 -0.80 5.35
CA ASP A 90 -2.54 -0.98 4.23
C ASP A 90 -3.13 -2.39 4.14
N HIS A 91 -2.33 -3.43 4.37
CA HIS A 91 -2.82 -4.81 4.38
C HIS A 91 -3.85 -5.09 5.50
N ARG A 92 -3.63 -4.56 6.70
CA ARG A 92 -4.58 -4.69 7.82
C ARG A 92 -5.89 -3.96 7.51
N ARG A 93 -5.79 -2.77 6.93
CA ARG A 93 -6.95 -1.94 6.56
C ARG A 93 -7.75 -2.57 5.43
N ARG A 94 -7.09 -3.12 4.40
CA ARG A 94 -7.74 -3.88 3.30
C ARG A 94 -8.53 -5.06 3.84
N ARG A 95 -7.94 -5.91 4.68
CA ARG A 95 -8.63 -7.06 5.30
C ARG A 95 -9.84 -6.64 6.14
N ARG A 96 -9.73 -5.53 6.86
CA ARG A 96 -10.85 -5.01 7.67
C ARG A 96 -12.00 -4.52 6.80
N MET A 97 -11.74 -3.83 5.71
CA MET A 97 -12.76 -3.37 4.77
C MET A 97 -13.42 -4.53 4.02
N GLN A 98 -12.65 -5.51 3.58
CA GLN A 98 -13.19 -6.75 2.99
C GLN A 98 -14.11 -7.48 3.96
N SER A 99 -13.72 -7.61 5.23
CA SER A 99 -14.56 -8.23 6.24
C SER A 99 -15.81 -7.40 6.60
N GLN A 100 -15.78 -6.09 6.44
CA GLN A 100 -16.96 -5.24 6.58
C GLN A 100 -17.90 -5.41 5.39
N ALA A 101 -17.41 -5.35 4.14
CA ALA A 101 -18.22 -5.57 2.95
C ALA A 101 -18.91 -6.93 2.95
N ALA A 102 -18.20 -7.98 3.35
CA ALA A 102 -18.73 -9.34 3.44
C ALA A 102 -19.85 -9.53 4.50
N ARG A 103 -19.99 -8.59 5.43
CA ARG A 103 -21.05 -8.62 6.46
C ARG A 103 -22.27 -7.79 6.09
N LEU A 104 -22.17 -6.96 5.06
CA LEU A 104 -23.27 -6.12 4.62
C LEU A 104 -24.27 -6.95 3.83
N THR A 105 -25.53 -6.70 4.10
CA THR A 105 -26.65 -7.26 3.36
C THR A 105 -27.54 -6.15 2.85
N ASN A 106 -28.11 -6.31 1.68
CA ASN A 106 -29.00 -5.31 1.07
C ASN A 106 -28.33 -3.96 0.79
N HIS A 107 -26.99 -3.97 0.63
CA HIS A 107 -26.19 -2.79 0.32
C HIS A 107 -26.14 -2.51 -1.18
N ILE A 108 -25.67 -1.33 -1.55
CA ILE A 108 -25.45 -0.94 -2.94
C ILE A 108 -23.94 -0.93 -3.23
N ILE A 109 -23.54 -1.53 -4.35
CA ILE A 109 -22.17 -1.49 -4.83
C ILE A 109 -22.04 -0.36 -5.85
N VAL A 110 -21.07 0.55 -5.63
CA VAL A 110 -20.74 1.64 -6.55
C VAL A 110 -19.36 1.38 -7.16
N CYS A 111 -19.32 1.09 -8.45
CA CYS A 111 -18.09 0.84 -9.19
C CYS A 111 -17.55 2.14 -9.75
N GLY A 112 -16.41 2.60 -9.22
CA GLY A 112 -15.76 3.86 -9.52
C GLY A 112 -16.10 4.97 -8.51
N PHE A 113 -15.05 5.67 -8.01
CA PHE A 113 -15.19 6.81 -7.10
C PHE A 113 -14.71 8.12 -7.74
N GLY A 114 -15.01 8.29 -9.04
CA GLY A 114 -14.86 9.55 -9.75
C GLY A 114 -15.97 10.55 -9.40
N ARG A 115 -16.11 11.62 -10.16
CA ARG A 115 -17.12 12.68 -9.93
C ARG A 115 -18.56 12.15 -9.79
N VAL A 116 -18.94 11.21 -10.63
CA VAL A 116 -20.28 10.59 -10.57
C VAL A 116 -20.40 9.67 -9.37
N GLY A 117 -19.40 8.78 -9.16
CA GLY A 117 -19.42 7.84 -8.05
C GLY A 117 -19.44 8.48 -6.68
N GLN A 118 -18.67 9.55 -6.48
CA GLN A 118 -18.69 10.32 -5.23
C GLN A 118 -20.07 10.91 -4.93
N ARG A 119 -20.68 11.50 -5.96
CA ARG A 119 -22.02 12.08 -5.81
C ARG A 119 -23.07 11.00 -5.56
N THR A 120 -23.00 9.90 -6.30
CA THR A 120 -23.90 8.75 -6.11
C THR A 120 -23.76 8.15 -4.71
N TRP A 121 -22.53 7.94 -4.24
CA TRP A 121 -22.23 7.46 -2.91
C TRP A 121 -22.84 8.38 -1.82
N SER A 122 -22.60 9.69 -1.93
CA SER A 122 -23.11 10.67 -0.99
C SER A 122 -24.64 10.70 -0.93
N GLU A 123 -25.31 10.67 -2.07
CA GLU A 123 -26.78 10.68 -2.16
C GLU A 123 -27.42 9.41 -1.58
N ILE A 124 -26.78 8.24 -1.76
CA ILE A 124 -27.28 6.96 -1.22
C ILE A 124 -27.03 6.92 0.29
N ARG A 125 -25.86 7.34 0.74
CA ARG A 125 -25.48 7.38 2.15
C ARG A 125 -26.41 8.28 2.98
N ASN A 126 -26.84 9.41 2.42
CA ASN A 126 -27.82 10.31 3.06
C ASN A 126 -29.22 9.68 3.25
N ARG A 127 -29.46 8.49 2.70
CA ARG A 127 -30.71 7.72 2.87
C ARG A 127 -30.55 6.51 3.80
N ASP A 128 -29.46 6.48 4.60
CA ASP A 128 -29.12 5.39 5.52
C ASP A 128 -29.02 4.00 4.85
N VAL A 129 -28.60 3.97 3.57
CA VAL A 129 -28.32 2.73 2.85
C VAL A 129 -26.82 2.48 2.87
N ASP A 130 -26.41 1.27 3.20
CA ASP A 130 -25.03 0.85 3.18
C ASP A 130 -24.48 0.83 1.75
N VAL A 131 -23.26 1.35 1.56
CA VAL A 131 -22.63 1.42 0.25
C VAL A 131 -21.22 0.85 0.32
N VAL A 132 -20.91 -0.05 -0.60
CA VAL A 132 -19.57 -0.53 -0.88
C VAL A 132 -19.07 0.11 -2.17
N VAL A 133 -17.90 0.72 -2.12
CA VAL A 133 -17.25 1.34 -3.29
C VAL A 133 -16.17 0.39 -3.81
N ILE A 134 -16.10 0.20 -5.13
CA ILE A 134 -14.96 -0.45 -5.80
C ILE A 134 -14.21 0.63 -6.56
N GLU A 135 -12.90 0.77 -6.32
CA GLU A 135 -12.07 1.76 -7.02
C GLU A 135 -10.63 1.22 -7.19
N VAL A 136 -10.04 1.48 -8.35
CA VAL A 136 -8.69 1.02 -8.72
C VAL A 136 -7.62 2.08 -8.46
N SER A 137 -7.95 3.35 -8.62
CA SER A 137 -7.00 4.47 -8.44
C SER A 137 -6.67 4.69 -6.96
N ALA A 138 -5.38 4.65 -6.62
CA ALA A 138 -4.90 4.83 -5.25
C ALA A 138 -5.37 6.15 -4.63
N ASP A 139 -5.33 7.25 -5.39
CA ASP A 139 -5.75 8.58 -4.92
C ASP A 139 -7.25 8.62 -4.61
N ARG A 140 -8.08 8.01 -5.47
CA ARG A 140 -9.52 7.95 -5.27
C ARG A 140 -9.92 6.99 -4.16
N VAL A 141 -9.19 5.87 -4.00
CA VAL A 141 -9.33 4.99 -2.85
C VAL A 141 -9.05 5.76 -1.55
N GLN A 142 -8.02 6.61 -1.54
CA GLN A 142 -7.71 7.42 -0.37
C GLN A 142 -8.79 8.48 -0.11
N ALA A 143 -9.30 9.12 -1.14
CA ALA A 143 -10.42 10.06 -1.04
C ALA A 143 -11.70 9.40 -0.50
N ALA A 144 -12.04 8.20 -0.99
CA ALA A 144 -13.19 7.43 -0.51
C ALA A 144 -13.04 7.03 0.97
N ARG A 145 -11.83 6.64 1.37
CA ARG A 145 -11.51 6.34 2.78
C ARG A 145 -11.58 7.56 3.68
N ALA A 146 -11.16 8.71 3.19
CA ALA A 146 -11.26 9.98 3.93
C ALA A 146 -12.73 10.41 4.13
N ALA A 147 -13.62 9.98 3.22
CA ALA A 147 -15.07 10.16 3.34
C ALA A 147 -15.76 9.07 4.18
N ASP A 148 -15.01 8.17 4.83
CA ASP A 148 -15.50 7.03 5.62
C ASP A 148 -16.34 6.01 4.81
N ALA A 149 -16.03 5.86 3.51
CA ALA A 149 -16.65 4.85 2.67
C ALA A 149 -16.02 3.46 2.88
N VAL A 150 -16.83 2.41 2.83
CA VAL A 150 -16.35 1.02 2.74
C VAL A 150 -15.81 0.81 1.33
N VAL A 151 -14.49 0.63 1.18
CA VAL A 151 -13.82 0.60 -0.12
C VAL A 151 -13.11 -0.73 -0.37
N ILE A 152 -13.43 -1.37 -1.46
CA ILE A 152 -12.68 -2.48 -2.04
C ILE A 152 -11.76 -1.91 -3.12
N THR A 153 -10.45 -2.13 -2.96
CA THR A 153 -9.47 -1.69 -3.95
C THR A 153 -9.31 -2.77 -5.00
N GLY A 154 -9.70 -2.48 -6.23
CA GLY A 154 -9.61 -3.42 -7.35
C GLY A 154 -10.33 -2.91 -8.59
N ASP A 155 -10.21 -3.67 -9.67
CA ASP A 155 -10.91 -3.41 -10.91
C ASP A 155 -12.26 -4.12 -10.91
N ALA A 156 -13.35 -3.36 -11.00
CA ALA A 156 -14.72 -3.87 -10.95
C ALA A 156 -15.13 -4.71 -12.19
N THR A 157 -14.30 -4.75 -13.23
CA THR A 157 -14.52 -5.65 -14.39
C THR A 157 -14.21 -7.12 -14.05
N HIS A 158 -13.50 -7.38 -12.95
CA HIS A 158 -13.14 -8.73 -12.50
C HIS A 158 -14.17 -9.28 -11.50
N ASN A 159 -14.58 -10.52 -11.70
CA ASN A 159 -15.60 -11.18 -10.89
C ASN A 159 -15.21 -11.33 -9.42
N ASP A 160 -13.95 -11.68 -9.14
CA ASP A 160 -13.42 -11.83 -7.78
C ASP A 160 -13.51 -10.52 -6.98
N VAL A 161 -13.38 -9.36 -7.63
CA VAL A 161 -13.53 -8.06 -6.98
C VAL A 161 -14.99 -7.75 -6.65
N LEU A 162 -15.92 -8.15 -7.53
CA LEU A 162 -17.36 -8.04 -7.26
C LEU A 162 -17.80 -8.97 -6.12
N GLU A 163 -17.24 -10.18 -6.06
CA GLU A 163 -17.45 -11.13 -4.96
C GLU A 163 -16.94 -10.58 -3.62
N LEU A 164 -15.72 -9.99 -3.62
CA LEU A 164 -15.16 -9.31 -2.44
C LEU A 164 -16.02 -8.13 -1.97
N ALA A 165 -16.74 -7.49 -2.88
CA ALA A 165 -17.69 -6.42 -2.57
C ALA A 165 -19.04 -6.92 -2.06
N GLY A 166 -19.25 -8.24 -1.99
CA GLY A 166 -20.47 -8.86 -1.47
C GLY A 166 -21.64 -8.85 -2.46
N ILE A 167 -21.36 -9.04 -3.76
CA ILE A 167 -22.40 -9.06 -4.81
C ILE A 167 -23.54 -10.03 -4.50
N GLU A 168 -23.28 -11.14 -3.81
CA GLU A 168 -24.29 -12.13 -3.43
C GLU A 168 -25.41 -11.55 -2.56
N HIS A 169 -25.11 -10.51 -1.78
CA HIS A 169 -26.03 -9.90 -0.83
C HIS A 169 -26.38 -8.45 -1.21
N ALA A 170 -25.89 -7.97 -2.36
CA ALA A 170 -26.15 -6.61 -2.82
C ALA A 170 -27.58 -6.44 -3.34
N GLN A 171 -28.19 -5.28 -3.06
CA GLN A 171 -29.48 -4.86 -3.61
C GLN A 171 -29.37 -4.35 -5.05
N ALA A 172 -28.30 -3.62 -5.34
CA ALA A 172 -28.05 -3.04 -6.65
C ALA A 172 -26.55 -2.80 -6.87
N VAL A 173 -26.17 -2.71 -8.15
CA VAL A 173 -24.83 -2.30 -8.58
C VAL A 173 -24.94 -1.08 -9.48
N ILE A 174 -24.11 -0.08 -9.24
CA ILE A 174 -24.03 1.15 -10.03
C ILE A 174 -22.65 1.22 -10.66
N ALA A 175 -22.57 0.97 -11.97
CA ALA A 175 -21.34 1.08 -12.73
C ALA A 175 -21.20 2.52 -13.24
N CYS A 176 -20.20 3.24 -12.74
CA CYS A 176 -19.93 4.63 -13.05
C CYS A 176 -18.42 4.93 -13.22
N VAL A 177 -17.68 3.95 -13.73
CA VAL A 177 -16.28 4.12 -14.13
C VAL A 177 -16.16 5.03 -15.34
N ALA A 178 -14.94 5.44 -15.70
CA ALA A 178 -14.73 6.45 -16.73
C ALA A 178 -15.10 5.97 -18.14
N ASP A 179 -14.80 4.70 -18.43
CA ASP A 179 -15.03 4.09 -19.74
C ASP A 179 -16.41 3.42 -19.82
N ASP A 180 -17.14 3.67 -20.90
CA ASP A 180 -18.48 3.09 -21.10
C ASP A 180 -18.41 1.59 -21.42
N SER A 181 -17.31 1.12 -22.04
CA SER A 181 -17.06 -0.31 -22.30
C SER A 181 -16.88 -1.07 -20.98
N ASP A 182 -16.12 -0.51 -20.05
CA ASP A 182 -15.93 -1.10 -18.72
C ASP A 182 -17.25 -1.14 -17.94
N ASN A 183 -18.07 -0.09 -18.01
CA ASN A 183 -19.40 -0.08 -17.40
C ASN A 183 -20.29 -1.20 -17.97
N LEU A 184 -20.18 -1.49 -19.28
CA LEU A 184 -20.91 -2.58 -19.91
C LEU A 184 -20.38 -3.96 -19.44
N VAL A 185 -19.04 -4.14 -19.36
CA VAL A 185 -18.41 -5.36 -18.85
C VAL A 185 -18.86 -5.62 -17.42
N ILE A 186 -18.81 -4.61 -16.55
CA ILE A 186 -19.28 -4.71 -15.17
C ILE A 186 -20.76 -5.17 -15.14
N ALA A 187 -21.62 -4.56 -15.96
CA ALA A 187 -23.03 -4.93 -16.00
C ALA A 187 -23.24 -6.38 -16.43
N LEU A 188 -22.48 -6.87 -17.41
CA LEU A 188 -22.52 -8.25 -17.88
C LEU A 188 -22.03 -9.22 -16.81
N SER A 189 -20.89 -8.91 -16.16
CA SER A 189 -20.33 -9.70 -15.07
C SER A 189 -21.30 -9.81 -13.89
N VAL A 190 -21.89 -8.68 -13.48
CA VAL A 190 -22.90 -8.65 -12.43
C VAL A 190 -24.11 -9.53 -12.80
N LYS A 191 -24.61 -9.45 -14.03
CA LYS A 191 -25.74 -10.26 -14.48
C LYS A 191 -25.41 -11.74 -14.65
N ALA A 192 -24.15 -12.08 -14.89
CA ALA A 192 -23.68 -13.46 -14.91
C ALA A 192 -23.60 -14.04 -13.48
N LEU A 193 -23.14 -13.27 -12.50
CA LEU A 193 -23.04 -13.66 -11.11
C LEU A 193 -24.42 -13.66 -10.40
N ARG A 194 -25.22 -12.63 -10.60
CA ARG A 194 -26.51 -12.40 -9.98
C ARG A 194 -27.53 -11.86 -11.01
N PRO A 195 -28.29 -12.72 -11.68
CA PRO A 195 -29.27 -12.31 -12.72
C PRO A 195 -30.38 -11.38 -12.22
N ASP A 196 -30.77 -11.51 -10.96
CA ASP A 196 -31.85 -10.77 -10.30
C ASP A 196 -31.43 -9.38 -9.81
N VAL A 197 -30.14 -9.15 -9.57
CA VAL A 197 -29.64 -7.87 -9.04
C VAL A 197 -29.89 -6.72 -10.02
N ARG A 198 -30.33 -5.58 -9.49
CA ARG A 198 -30.50 -4.36 -10.29
C ARG A 198 -29.14 -3.77 -10.66
N VAL A 199 -28.93 -3.50 -11.94
CA VAL A 199 -27.72 -2.83 -12.44
C VAL A 199 -28.10 -1.50 -13.08
N VAL A 200 -27.37 -0.46 -12.71
CA VAL A 200 -27.46 0.87 -13.31
C VAL A 200 -26.10 1.23 -13.86
N CYS A 201 -26.04 1.54 -15.15
CA CYS A 201 -24.78 1.93 -15.81
C CYS A 201 -24.82 3.39 -16.21
N ARG A 202 -23.71 4.09 -15.98
CA ARG A 202 -23.44 5.35 -16.62
C ARG A 202 -23.12 5.08 -18.09
N ALA A 203 -23.75 5.83 -18.99
CA ALA A 203 -23.43 5.88 -20.41
C ALA A 203 -23.21 7.33 -20.82
N THR A 204 -22.05 7.62 -21.41
CA THR A 204 -21.68 8.96 -21.85
C THR A 204 -22.03 9.15 -23.33
N GLU A 205 -21.84 8.11 -24.14
CA GLU A 205 -22.13 8.14 -25.57
C GLU A 205 -23.56 7.67 -25.88
N LEU A 206 -24.21 8.30 -26.88
CA LEU A 206 -25.57 7.99 -27.28
C LEU A 206 -25.75 6.55 -27.77
N GLU A 207 -24.75 5.96 -28.43
CA GLU A 207 -24.77 4.57 -28.87
C GLU A 207 -24.73 3.56 -27.69
N SER A 208 -23.99 3.86 -26.64
CA SER A 208 -23.94 3.04 -25.44
C SER A 208 -25.29 3.00 -24.70
N ARG A 209 -26.05 4.13 -24.75
CA ARG A 209 -27.41 4.20 -24.17
C ARG A 209 -28.40 3.26 -24.85
N ALA A 210 -28.32 3.11 -26.17
CA ALA A 210 -29.23 2.23 -26.93
C ALA A 210 -29.04 0.74 -26.55
N LYS A 211 -27.82 0.29 -26.34
CA LYS A 211 -27.49 -1.09 -25.94
C LYS A 211 -27.96 -1.43 -24.51
N THR A 212 -27.92 -0.45 -23.62
CA THR A 212 -28.30 -0.63 -22.21
C THR A 212 -29.83 -0.73 -22.04
N VAL A 213 -30.62 -0.04 -22.88
CA VAL A 213 -32.10 -0.03 -22.82
C VAL A 213 -32.72 -1.26 -23.48
N SER A 214 -32.10 -1.82 -24.53
CA SER A 214 -32.66 -2.96 -25.29
C SER A 214 -32.75 -4.30 -24.51
N ARG A 215 -32.10 -4.42 -23.34
CA ARG A 215 -32.12 -5.61 -22.49
C ARG A 215 -33.18 -5.58 -21.36
N ARG A 216 -34.11 -4.65 -21.38
CA ARG A 216 -35.21 -4.55 -20.40
C ARG A 216 -36.53 -5.17 -20.88
N ARG A 217 -36.53 -6.01 -21.95
CA ARG A 217 -37.70 -6.74 -22.40
C ARG A 217 -37.50 -8.23 -22.24
#